data_e5b3dfb554fa822d0bf5cc81ffa84cd9
#
_entry.id   e5b3dfb554fa822d0bf5cc81ffa84cd9
#
_cell.length_a   1.000
_cell.length_b   1.000
_cell.length_c   1.000
_cell.angle_alpha   90.00
_cell.angle_beta   90.00
_cell.angle_gamma   90.00
#
_symmetry.space_group_name_H-M   'P 1'
#
loop_
_entity.id
_entity.type
_entity.pdbx_description
1 polymer ?
#
loop_
_entity_poly.entity_id
_entity_poly.type
_entity_poly.pdbx_seq_one_letter_code
_entity_poly.pdbx_strand_id
1 'polypeptide(L)'
;SPSRGLGDVYKRQEFLLAAFQNMESVMAADASIYVFHADTEGLNFRRAFADAGFYLSGCCIWKKQSLVLGRSPYQWQHEPVLYGWKKNGKHQWYTGRKETTIWEFDKPKKNGDHPTMKPIPLLAYPIQNSSMANSVVLDPFGGSGSTLIACEQTDRICRIIELDEKFCDVIVNRYIEQAGSADGVSAVSYTHLRAHETDSYLV
;
A
#
# COMPACT_ATOMS: atom_id res chain seq x y z
N SER A 1 6.01 32.65 -3.18
CA SER A 1 6.99 32.59 -4.28
C SER A 1 6.76 31.32 -5.10
N PRO A 2 6.67 31.40 -6.46
CA PRO A 2 6.48 30.23 -7.33
C PRO A 2 7.55 29.14 -7.19
N SER A 3 8.74 29.50 -6.71
CA SER A 3 9.88 28.58 -6.57
C SER A 3 9.75 27.55 -5.43
N ARG A 4 8.96 27.80 -4.39
CA ARG A 4 8.74 26.82 -3.31
C ARG A 4 7.92 25.63 -3.77
N GLY A 5 6.91 25.83 -4.59
CA GLY A 5 6.07 24.75 -5.09
C GLY A 5 6.78 23.77 -6.02
N LEU A 6 7.70 24.27 -6.87
CA LEU A 6 8.48 23.42 -7.77
C LEU A 6 9.45 22.50 -7.01
N GLY A 7 10.18 23.03 -6.01
CA GLY A 7 11.11 22.25 -5.21
C GLY A 7 10.43 21.12 -4.44
N ASP A 8 9.22 21.35 -3.91
CA ASP A 8 8.44 20.32 -3.19
C ASP A 8 7.90 19.25 -4.13
N VAL A 9 7.53 19.62 -5.36
CA VAL A 9 7.09 18.66 -6.39
C VAL A 9 8.24 17.74 -6.82
N TYR A 10 9.45 18.30 -7.04
CA TYR A 10 10.62 17.49 -7.41
C TYR A 10 11.01 16.52 -6.30
N LYS A 11 11.09 16.96 -5.05
CA LYS A 11 11.39 16.09 -3.90
C LYS A 11 10.38 14.97 -3.73
N ARG A 12 9.10 15.27 -3.96
CA ARG A 12 8.03 14.27 -3.90
C ARG A 12 8.17 13.24 -5.02
N GLN A 13 8.48 13.67 -6.24
CA GLN A 13 8.69 12.78 -7.37
C GLN A 13 9.92 11.88 -7.16
N GLU A 14 11.03 12.41 -6.66
CA GLU A 14 12.22 11.64 -6.30
C GLU A 14 11.92 10.59 -5.23
N PHE A 15 11.18 10.96 -4.19
CA PHE A 15 10.76 10.02 -3.15
C PHE A 15 9.89 8.88 -3.71
N LEU A 16 8.89 9.21 -4.52
CA LEU A 16 8.02 8.19 -5.14
C LEU A 16 8.81 7.25 -6.03
N LEU A 17 9.71 7.79 -6.85
CA LEU A 17 10.55 6.98 -7.73
C LEU A 17 11.46 6.04 -6.93
N ALA A 18 12.15 6.54 -5.92
CA ALA A 18 13.02 5.73 -5.06
C ALA A 18 12.23 4.63 -4.33
N ALA A 19 11.05 4.95 -3.78
CA ALA A 19 10.20 3.99 -3.13
C ALA A 19 9.75 2.88 -4.10
N PHE A 20 9.31 3.24 -5.31
CA PHE A 20 8.89 2.25 -6.31
C PHE A 20 10.04 1.41 -6.85
N GLN A 21 11.23 1.98 -7.03
CA GLN A 21 12.44 1.24 -7.41
C GLN A 21 12.84 0.22 -6.33
N ASN A 22 12.75 0.60 -5.05
CA ASN A 22 13.00 -0.32 -3.95
C ASN A 22 11.98 -1.46 -3.92
N MET A 23 10.69 -1.17 -4.13
CA MET A 23 9.65 -2.22 -4.24
C MET A 23 9.93 -3.12 -5.45
N GLU A 24 10.27 -2.56 -6.60
CA GLU A 24 10.58 -3.32 -7.82
C GLU A 24 11.75 -4.27 -7.57
N SER A 25 12.81 -3.82 -6.91
CA SER A 25 14.02 -4.61 -6.67
C SER A 25 13.78 -5.88 -5.83
N VAL A 26 12.82 -5.84 -4.90
CA VAL A 26 12.51 -6.96 -3.99
C VAL A 26 11.30 -7.80 -4.41
N MET A 27 10.52 -7.34 -5.38
CA MET A 27 9.36 -8.09 -5.88
C MET A 27 9.77 -9.32 -6.66
N ALA A 28 9.04 -10.41 -6.51
CA ALA A 28 9.12 -11.57 -7.40
C ALA A 28 8.74 -11.19 -8.84
N ALA A 29 9.25 -11.94 -9.81
CA ALA A 29 9.03 -11.66 -11.24
C ALA A 29 7.56 -11.80 -11.67
N ASP A 30 6.75 -12.50 -10.90
CA ASP A 30 5.33 -12.77 -11.15
C ASP A 30 4.39 -12.11 -10.12
N ALA A 31 4.92 -11.26 -9.24
CA ALA A 31 4.14 -10.54 -8.26
C ALA A 31 3.38 -9.36 -8.89
N SER A 32 2.25 -9.02 -8.27
CA SER A 32 1.45 -7.83 -8.60
C SER A 32 1.70 -6.71 -7.60
N ILE A 33 1.49 -5.47 -8.05
CA ILE A 33 1.55 -4.27 -7.22
C ILE A 33 0.24 -3.50 -7.30
N TYR A 34 -0.23 -3.01 -6.15
CA TYR A 34 -1.41 -2.16 -6.02
C TYR A 34 -1.03 -0.89 -5.26
N VAL A 35 -1.31 0.27 -5.84
CA VAL A 35 -0.91 1.57 -5.26
C VAL A 35 -2.12 2.47 -5.10
N PHE A 36 -2.56 2.62 -3.86
CA PHE A 36 -3.59 3.58 -3.48
C PHE A 36 -2.99 4.99 -3.46
N HIS A 37 -3.68 5.96 -4.07
CA HIS A 37 -3.23 7.34 -4.07
C HIS A 37 -4.40 8.33 -4.14
N ALA A 38 -4.16 9.58 -3.75
CA ALA A 38 -5.11 10.65 -4.02
C ALA A 38 -5.16 10.93 -5.53
N ASP A 39 -6.35 11.14 -6.09
CA ASP A 39 -6.52 11.41 -7.52
C ASP A 39 -5.73 12.64 -8.00
N THR A 40 -5.65 13.67 -7.15
CA THR A 40 -4.86 14.89 -7.43
C THR A 40 -3.38 14.63 -7.66
N GLU A 41 -2.84 13.52 -7.16
CA GLU A 41 -1.45 13.09 -7.34
C GLU A 41 -1.29 12.04 -8.47
N GLY A 42 -2.37 11.72 -9.16
CA GLY A 42 -2.42 10.63 -10.14
C GLY A 42 -1.34 10.70 -11.23
N LEU A 43 -1.00 11.90 -11.71
CA LEU A 43 0.05 12.09 -12.69
C LEU A 43 1.42 11.70 -12.12
N ASN A 44 1.74 12.15 -10.90
CA ASN A 44 3.02 11.89 -10.24
C ASN A 44 3.20 10.41 -9.93
N PHE A 45 2.15 9.76 -9.42
CA PHE A 45 2.17 8.32 -9.13
C PHE A 45 2.32 7.48 -10.40
N ARG A 46 1.57 7.76 -11.46
CA ARG A 46 1.67 7.04 -12.74
C ARG A 46 3.06 7.19 -13.37
N ARG A 47 3.63 8.38 -13.32
CA ARG A 47 4.97 8.65 -13.83
C ARG A 47 6.01 7.85 -13.06
N ALA A 48 6.05 7.98 -11.73
CA ALA A 48 6.99 7.25 -10.89
C ALA A 48 6.84 5.72 -11.04
N PHE A 49 5.61 5.22 -11.16
CA PHE A 49 5.30 3.81 -11.41
C PHE A 49 5.94 3.30 -12.71
N ALA A 50 5.78 4.04 -13.81
CA ALA A 50 6.34 3.68 -15.10
C ALA A 50 7.88 3.82 -15.13
N ASP A 51 8.41 4.89 -14.55
CA ASP A 51 9.84 5.17 -14.49
C ASP A 51 10.60 4.16 -13.61
N ALA A 52 9.94 3.59 -12.60
CA ALA A 52 10.50 2.52 -11.76
C ALA A 52 10.52 1.13 -12.43
N GLY A 53 9.97 0.99 -13.62
CA GLY A 53 10.00 -0.27 -14.38
C GLY A 53 8.75 -1.13 -14.23
N PHE A 54 7.64 -0.59 -13.75
CA PHE A 54 6.36 -1.28 -13.70
C PHE A 54 5.55 -1.12 -14.99
N TYR A 55 4.81 -2.15 -15.35
CA TYR A 55 3.76 -2.12 -16.35
C TYR A 55 2.44 -1.77 -15.68
N LEU A 56 1.83 -0.66 -16.05
CA LEU A 56 0.51 -0.26 -15.57
C LEU A 56 -0.56 -0.99 -16.38
N SER A 57 -1.18 -1.99 -15.78
CA SER A 57 -2.25 -2.76 -16.40
C SER A 57 -3.60 -2.08 -16.31
N GLY A 58 -3.89 -1.42 -15.19
CA GLY A 58 -5.16 -0.75 -14.99
C GLY A 58 -5.15 0.21 -13.81
N CYS A 59 -6.23 0.97 -13.70
CA CYS A 59 -6.53 1.79 -12.55
C CYS A 59 -7.89 1.35 -12.00
N CYS A 60 -7.88 0.75 -10.82
CA CYS A 60 -9.08 0.42 -10.09
C CYS A 60 -9.55 1.64 -9.28
N ILE A 61 -10.82 1.70 -8.98
CA ILE A 61 -11.44 2.82 -8.27
C ILE A 61 -12.14 2.27 -7.02
N TRP A 62 -11.60 2.59 -5.86
CA TRP A 62 -12.35 2.36 -4.64
C TRP A 62 -13.41 3.44 -4.47
N LYS A 63 -14.66 3.06 -4.66
CA LYS A 63 -15.83 3.92 -4.43
C LYS A 63 -16.17 3.89 -2.94
N LYS A 64 -16.12 5.06 -2.31
CA LYS A 64 -16.43 5.24 -0.88
C LYS A 64 -17.93 5.40 -0.69
N GLN A 65 -18.46 4.94 0.44
CA GLN A 65 -19.88 5.12 0.81
C GLN A 65 -20.28 6.60 0.88
N SER A 66 -19.41 7.42 1.47
CA SER A 66 -19.66 8.82 1.72
C SER A 66 -18.68 9.69 0.95
N LEU A 67 -19.17 10.80 0.44
CA LEU A 67 -18.32 11.84 -0.12
C LEU A 67 -17.48 12.51 0.97
N VAL A 68 -16.38 13.10 0.54
CA VAL A 68 -15.53 13.96 1.38
C VAL A 68 -15.75 15.39 0.95
N LEU A 69 -16.30 16.21 1.84
CA LEU A 69 -16.52 17.63 1.58
C LEU A 69 -15.18 18.34 1.34
N GLY A 70 -15.11 19.06 0.25
CA GLY A 70 -13.97 19.85 -0.16
C GLY A 70 -14.40 21.15 -0.81
N ARG A 71 -13.46 21.95 -1.27
CA ARG A 71 -13.72 23.25 -1.93
C ARG A 71 -14.11 23.12 -3.40
N SER A 72 -13.96 21.92 -3.99
CA SER A 72 -14.31 21.66 -5.38
C SER A 72 -15.84 21.59 -5.54
N PRO A 73 -16.42 22.01 -6.67
CA PRO A 73 -17.83 21.78 -7.00
C PRO A 73 -18.22 20.29 -6.97
N TYR A 74 -17.34 19.40 -7.42
CA TYR A 74 -17.52 17.96 -7.31
C TYR A 74 -16.83 17.44 -6.06
N GLN A 75 -17.57 16.73 -5.22
CA GLN A 75 -17.04 16.17 -3.98
C GLN A 75 -16.40 14.81 -4.23
N TRP A 76 -15.26 14.57 -3.58
CA TRP A 76 -14.52 13.32 -3.73
C TRP A 76 -15.26 12.16 -3.07
N GLN A 77 -15.52 11.11 -3.83
CA GLN A 77 -16.16 9.88 -3.35
C GLN A 77 -15.39 8.63 -3.76
N HIS A 78 -14.17 8.79 -4.24
CA HIS A 78 -13.35 7.67 -4.68
C HIS A 78 -11.88 7.85 -4.34
N GLU A 79 -11.14 6.76 -4.47
CA GLU A 79 -9.69 6.73 -4.40
C GLU A 79 -9.18 5.80 -5.50
N PRO A 80 -8.29 6.27 -6.39
CA PRO A 80 -7.69 5.43 -7.43
C PRO A 80 -6.68 4.45 -6.84
N VAL A 81 -6.56 3.30 -7.50
CA VAL A 81 -5.60 2.24 -7.16
C VAL A 81 -4.92 1.79 -8.44
N LEU A 82 -3.64 2.12 -8.62
CA LEU A 82 -2.87 1.60 -9.76
C LEU A 82 -2.67 0.10 -9.56
N TYR A 83 -2.88 -0.66 -10.62
CA TYR A 83 -2.64 -2.09 -10.67
C TYR A 83 -1.66 -2.43 -11.79
N GLY A 84 -0.65 -3.24 -11.45
CA GLY A 84 0.33 -3.67 -12.42
C GLY A 84 1.32 -4.68 -11.86
N TRP A 85 2.43 -4.85 -12.58
CA TRP A 85 3.53 -5.78 -12.28
C TRP A 85 4.82 -5.31 -12.92
N LYS A 86 5.93 -6.00 -12.73
CA LYS A 86 7.20 -5.68 -13.40
C LYS A 86 7.04 -5.68 -14.92
N LYS A 87 7.60 -4.67 -15.62
CA LYS A 87 7.45 -4.50 -17.07
C LYS A 87 7.83 -5.73 -17.88
N ASN A 88 8.83 -6.48 -17.45
CA ASN A 88 9.31 -7.70 -18.11
C ASN A 88 8.87 -8.98 -17.36
N GLY A 89 7.95 -8.83 -16.38
CA GLY A 89 7.43 -9.91 -15.57
C GLY A 89 6.10 -10.46 -16.08
N LYS A 90 5.54 -11.31 -15.25
CA LYS A 90 4.17 -11.84 -15.38
C LYS A 90 3.37 -11.39 -14.17
N HIS A 91 2.10 -11.73 -14.13
CA HIS A 91 1.27 -11.57 -12.95
C HIS A 91 0.56 -12.88 -12.64
N GLN A 92 0.32 -13.12 -11.38
CA GLN A 92 -0.53 -14.20 -10.92
C GLN A 92 -1.95 -13.68 -10.72
N TRP A 93 -2.94 -14.51 -11.09
CA TRP A 93 -4.35 -14.21 -10.93
C TRP A 93 -5.11 -15.47 -10.54
N TYR A 94 -5.74 -15.45 -9.38
CA TYR A 94 -6.32 -16.63 -8.75
C TYR A 94 -7.85 -16.62 -8.70
N THR A 95 -8.46 -15.53 -9.11
CA THR A 95 -9.92 -15.40 -9.26
C THR A 95 -10.32 -15.45 -10.73
N GLY A 96 -11.61 -15.52 -10.99
CA GLY A 96 -12.13 -15.59 -12.36
C GLY A 96 -12.04 -14.26 -13.13
N ARG A 97 -12.72 -14.17 -14.27
CA ARG A 97 -12.76 -12.98 -15.14
C ARG A 97 -13.95 -12.06 -14.87
N LYS A 98 -14.53 -12.14 -13.67
CA LYS A 98 -15.71 -11.33 -13.31
C LYS A 98 -15.32 -10.12 -12.44
N GLU A 99 -14.08 -10.04 -12.01
CA GLU A 99 -13.59 -8.95 -11.21
C GLU A 99 -13.54 -7.65 -12.01
N THR A 100 -13.96 -6.55 -11.40
CA THR A 100 -14.09 -5.25 -12.08
C THR A 100 -13.15 -4.21 -11.49
N THR A 101 -12.99 -3.12 -12.21
CA THR A 101 -12.17 -2.00 -11.74
C THR A 101 -12.88 -1.08 -10.75
N ILE A 102 -14.18 -1.28 -10.50
CA ILE A 102 -14.93 -0.51 -9.50
C ILE A 102 -15.09 -1.37 -8.25
N TRP A 103 -14.54 -0.89 -7.14
CA TRP A 103 -14.51 -1.57 -5.85
C TRP A 103 -15.40 -0.85 -4.85
N GLU A 104 -16.42 -1.50 -4.35
CA GLU A 104 -17.36 -0.96 -3.39
C GLU A 104 -17.15 -1.66 -2.04
N PHE A 105 -16.41 -1.00 -1.14
CA PHE A 105 -16.16 -1.47 0.21
C PHE A 105 -16.46 -0.36 1.21
N ASP A 106 -17.30 -0.68 2.17
CA ASP A 106 -17.74 0.27 3.19
C ASP A 106 -16.66 0.48 4.25
N LYS A 107 -16.49 1.73 4.67
CA LYS A 107 -15.70 2.01 5.88
C LYS A 107 -16.45 1.51 7.10
N PRO A 108 -15.75 0.90 8.09
CA PRO A 108 -16.35 0.57 9.38
C PRO A 108 -17.01 1.81 10.01
N LYS A 109 -18.22 1.66 10.54
CA LYS A 109 -19.04 2.77 11.05
C LYS A 109 -18.47 3.51 12.27
N LYS A 110 -17.51 2.93 12.99
CA LYS A 110 -16.76 3.56 14.08
C LYS A 110 -15.44 2.83 14.30
N ASN A 111 -14.32 3.54 14.14
CA ASN A 111 -13.12 3.25 14.89
C ASN A 111 -12.49 4.59 15.26
N GLY A 112 -12.43 4.89 16.56
CA GLY A 112 -11.92 6.13 17.10
C GLY A 112 -10.43 6.36 16.89
N ASP A 113 -9.72 5.41 16.27
CA ASP A 113 -8.26 5.37 16.32
C ASP A 113 -7.56 5.92 15.06
N HIS A 114 -8.23 5.96 13.88
CA HIS A 114 -7.57 6.53 12.70
C HIS A 114 -8.54 7.02 11.60
N PRO A 115 -8.48 8.30 11.23
CA PRO A 115 -9.32 8.87 10.15
C PRO A 115 -8.96 8.37 8.75
N THR A 116 -7.75 7.80 8.56
CA THR A 116 -7.24 7.34 7.26
C THR A 116 -7.24 5.82 7.08
N MET A 117 -7.76 5.06 8.05
CA MET A 117 -7.77 3.60 8.01
C MET A 117 -8.59 3.06 6.83
N LYS A 118 -7.95 2.19 6.03
CA LYS A 118 -8.64 1.47 4.95
C LYS A 118 -9.42 0.28 5.51
N PRO A 119 -10.60 -0.04 4.94
CA PRO A 119 -11.34 -1.25 5.30
C PRO A 119 -10.50 -2.51 5.05
N ILE A 120 -10.51 -3.45 5.98
CA ILE A 120 -9.79 -4.73 5.82
C ILE A 120 -10.27 -5.49 4.57
N PRO A 121 -11.58 -5.62 4.27
CA PRO A 121 -12.05 -6.28 3.06
C PRO A 121 -11.55 -5.65 1.76
N LEU A 122 -11.35 -4.32 1.74
CA LEU A 122 -10.79 -3.60 0.60
C LEU A 122 -9.35 -4.06 0.30
N LEU A 123 -8.55 -4.34 1.32
CA LEU A 123 -7.17 -4.80 1.17
C LEU A 123 -7.10 -6.32 0.94
N ALA A 124 -7.95 -7.09 1.59
CA ALA A 124 -8.04 -8.53 1.39
C ALA A 124 -8.40 -8.91 -0.06
N TYR A 125 -9.24 -8.11 -0.70
CA TYR A 125 -9.69 -8.36 -2.07
C TYR A 125 -8.54 -8.46 -3.10
N PRO A 126 -7.67 -7.45 -3.30
CA PRO A 126 -6.55 -7.57 -4.23
C PRO A 126 -5.51 -8.61 -3.76
N ILE A 127 -5.33 -8.81 -2.45
CA ILE A 127 -4.44 -9.84 -1.90
C ILE A 127 -4.89 -11.22 -2.36
N GLN A 128 -6.18 -11.55 -2.23
CA GLN A 128 -6.73 -12.84 -2.65
C GLN A 128 -6.71 -13.02 -4.16
N ASN A 129 -6.93 -11.94 -4.94
CA ASN A 129 -6.91 -12.00 -6.40
C ASN A 129 -5.51 -12.32 -6.94
N SER A 130 -4.45 -11.84 -6.30
CA SER A 130 -3.08 -11.88 -6.84
C SER A 130 -2.09 -12.71 -6.01
N SER A 131 -2.54 -13.41 -4.97
CA SER A 131 -1.69 -14.27 -4.14
C SER A 131 -2.43 -15.50 -3.64
N MET A 132 -1.69 -16.53 -3.25
CA MET A 132 -2.20 -17.71 -2.55
C MET A 132 -1.90 -17.64 -1.05
N ALA A 133 -2.51 -18.53 -0.26
CA ALA A 133 -2.13 -18.72 1.13
C ALA A 133 -0.61 -18.95 1.26
N ASN A 134 -0.02 -18.45 2.33
CA ASN A 134 1.42 -18.45 2.61
C ASN A 134 2.29 -17.61 1.66
N SER A 135 1.70 -16.87 0.70
CA SER A 135 2.44 -15.88 -0.08
C SER A 135 2.85 -14.70 0.76
N VAL A 136 3.99 -14.08 0.42
CA VAL A 136 4.46 -12.85 1.08
C VAL A 136 3.81 -11.63 0.46
N VAL A 137 3.27 -10.75 1.30
CA VAL A 137 2.73 -9.44 0.96
C VAL A 137 3.58 -8.37 1.63
N LEU A 138 4.11 -7.44 0.84
CA LEU A 138 4.89 -6.30 1.32
C LEU A 138 4.04 -5.04 1.34
N ASP A 139 3.99 -4.35 2.48
CA ASP A 139 3.44 -3.01 2.64
C ASP A 139 4.50 -2.08 3.24
N PRO A 140 5.19 -1.26 2.42
CA PRO A 140 6.23 -0.38 2.91
C PRO A 140 5.70 0.91 3.58
N PHE A 141 4.38 1.08 3.69
CA PHE A 141 3.71 2.24 4.28
C PHE A 141 2.57 1.79 5.18
N GLY A 142 2.91 1.10 6.25
CA GLY A 142 1.99 0.33 7.09
C GLY A 142 0.84 1.11 7.72
N GLY A 143 1.08 2.36 8.10
CA GLY A 143 0.07 3.21 8.71
C GLY A 143 -0.57 2.56 9.93
N SER A 144 -1.87 2.30 9.87
CA SER A 144 -2.60 1.63 10.95
C SER A 144 -2.53 0.09 10.92
N GLY A 145 -1.80 -0.53 9.99
CA GLY A 145 -1.65 -1.98 9.91
C GLY A 145 -2.83 -2.74 9.29
N SER A 146 -3.69 -2.08 8.54
CA SER A 146 -4.84 -2.78 7.91
C SER A 146 -4.41 -3.89 6.96
N THR A 147 -3.26 -3.74 6.28
CA THR A 147 -2.69 -4.78 5.42
C THR A 147 -2.26 -6.00 6.24
N LEU A 148 -1.67 -5.82 7.41
CA LEU A 148 -1.29 -6.92 8.31
C LEU A 148 -2.52 -7.74 8.71
N ILE A 149 -3.60 -7.07 9.12
CA ILE A 149 -4.84 -7.75 9.49
C ILE A 149 -5.47 -8.46 8.29
N ALA A 150 -5.46 -7.84 7.10
CA ALA A 150 -5.95 -8.48 5.88
C ALA A 150 -5.15 -9.75 5.52
N CYS A 151 -3.84 -9.71 5.69
CA CYS A 151 -2.96 -10.86 5.50
C CYS A 151 -3.25 -11.97 6.49
N GLU A 152 -3.40 -11.66 7.78
CA GLU A 152 -3.76 -12.63 8.82
C GLU A 152 -5.09 -13.32 8.50
N GLN A 153 -6.12 -12.55 8.16
CA GLN A 153 -7.44 -13.09 7.81
C GLN A 153 -7.47 -13.92 6.52
N THR A 154 -6.44 -13.84 5.72
CA THR A 154 -6.35 -14.52 4.42
C THR A 154 -5.19 -15.51 4.32
N ASP A 155 -4.54 -15.84 5.45
CA ASP A 155 -3.40 -16.75 5.55
C ASP A 155 -2.19 -16.32 4.71
N ARG A 156 -1.89 -15.02 4.65
CA ARG A 156 -0.70 -14.47 3.99
C ARG A 156 0.33 -14.01 5.00
N ILE A 157 1.61 -14.08 4.62
CA ILE A 157 2.71 -13.57 5.43
C ILE A 157 2.89 -12.08 5.11
N CYS A 158 2.63 -11.21 6.07
CA CYS A 158 2.83 -9.78 5.89
C CYS A 158 4.25 -9.35 6.24
N ARG A 159 4.83 -8.52 5.38
CA ARG A 159 6.03 -7.72 5.69
C ARG A 159 5.63 -6.27 5.62
N ILE A 160 5.66 -5.57 6.75
CA ILE A 160 5.16 -4.21 6.87
C ILE A 160 6.28 -3.30 7.40
N ILE A 161 6.38 -2.10 6.83
CA ILE A 161 7.32 -1.07 7.27
C ILE A 161 6.51 0.15 7.68
N GLU A 162 6.84 0.73 8.82
CA GLU A 162 6.26 1.96 9.31
C GLU A 162 7.36 2.83 9.92
N LEU A 163 7.35 4.11 9.59
CA LEU A 163 8.36 5.07 10.04
C LEU A 163 8.03 5.67 11.42
N ASP A 164 6.76 5.86 11.71
CA ASP A 164 6.30 6.44 12.97
C ASP A 164 6.15 5.35 14.03
N GLU A 165 6.98 5.41 15.08
CA GLU A 165 6.98 4.45 16.19
C GLU A 165 5.60 4.30 16.85
N LYS A 166 4.82 5.39 16.93
CA LYS A 166 3.46 5.33 17.49
C LYS A 166 2.53 4.47 16.66
N PHE A 167 2.70 4.49 15.33
CA PHE A 167 1.94 3.62 14.45
C PHE A 167 2.43 2.18 14.50
N CYS A 168 3.71 1.94 14.77
CA CYS A 168 4.22 0.60 15.02
C CYS A 168 3.49 -0.04 16.22
N ASP A 169 3.32 0.69 17.32
CA ASP A 169 2.56 0.22 18.48
C ASP A 169 1.09 -0.07 18.14
N VAL A 170 0.46 0.80 17.35
CA VAL A 170 -0.92 0.59 16.86
C VAL A 170 -1.02 -0.69 16.04
N ILE A 171 -0.07 -0.92 15.11
CA ILE A 171 -0.03 -2.12 14.28
C ILE A 171 0.03 -3.38 15.14
N VAL A 172 0.97 -3.43 16.10
CA VAL A 172 1.17 -4.59 16.98
C VAL A 172 -0.05 -4.84 17.86
N ASN A 173 -0.59 -3.80 18.50
CA ASN A 173 -1.77 -3.92 19.36
C ASN A 173 -3.00 -4.42 18.59
N ARG A 174 -3.25 -3.91 17.40
CA ARG A 174 -4.34 -4.37 16.54
C ARG A 174 -4.16 -5.83 16.11
N TYR A 175 -2.93 -6.25 15.85
CA TYR A 175 -2.66 -7.66 15.55
C TYR A 175 -2.98 -8.53 16.75
N ILE A 176 -2.52 -8.17 17.97
CA ILE A 176 -2.80 -8.90 19.19
C ILE A 176 -4.31 -8.99 19.45
N GLU A 177 -5.04 -7.90 19.25
CA GLU A 177 -6.50 -7.90 19.39
C GLU A 177 -7.18 -8.85 18.39
N GLN A 178 -6.67 -8.93 17.15
CA GLN A 178 -7.23 -9.80 16.11
C GLN A 178 -6.83 -11.26 16.29
N ALA A 179 -5.57 -11.54 16.59
CA ALA A 179 -5.01 -12.91 16.66
C ALA A 179 -5.10 -13.53 18.05
N GLY A 180 -5.35 -12.72 19.08
CA GLY A 180 -5.41 -13.16 20.48
C GLY A 180 -4.05 -13.35 21.16
N SER A 181 -2.94 -13.25 20.43
CA SER A 181 -1.57 -13.31 20.94
C SER A 181 -0.59 -12.56 20.05
N ALA A 182 0.63 -12.33 20.54
CA ALA A 182 1.74 -11.75 19.78
C ALA A 182 2.63 -12.79 19.08
N ASP A 183 2.31 -14.07 19.18
CA ASP A 183 3.22 -15.17 18.78
C ASP A 183 3.55 -15.16 17.27
N GLY A 184 2.67 -14.61 16.45
CA GLY A 184 2.89 -14.47 15.02
C GLY A 184 3.59 -13.17 14.57
N VAL A 185 3.94 -12.27 15.50
CA VAL A 185 4.55 -10.97 15.19
C VAL A 185 6.02 -10.95 15.58
N SER A 186 6.84 -10.52 14.64
CA SER A 186 8.24 -10.17 14.89
C SER A 186 8.46 -8.71 14.51
N ALA A 187 8.92 -7.90 15.44
CA ALA A 187 9.24 -6.49 15.22
C ALA A 187 10.75 -6.28 15.22
N VAL A 188 11.25 -5.56 14.23
CA VAL A 188 12.66 -5.17 14.12
C VAL A 188 12.73 -3.66 14.07
N SER A 189 13.45 -3.07 15.03
CA SER A 189 13.72 -1.64 15.07
C SER A 189 15.12 -1.35 14.51
N TYR A 190 15.18 -0.48 13.50
CA TYR A 190 16.44 0.03 12.97
C TYR A 190 16.70 1.43 13.54
N THR A 191 17.31 1.50 14.71
CA THR A 191 17.83 2.77 15.24
C THR A 191 19.20 3.06 14.62
N HIS A 192 19.25 4.05 13.70
CA HIS A 192 20.46 4.64 13.12
C HIS A 192 21.43 3.69 12.39
N LEU A 193 21.07 3.23 11.21
CA LEU A 193 22.08 2.91 10.21
C LEU A 193 22.64 4.24 9.67
N ARG A 194 23.88 4.57 10.07
CA ARG A 194 24.65 5.64 9.39
C ARG A 194 24.79 5.22 7.92
N ALA A 195 24.79 6.22 7.01
CA ALA A 195 24.81 6.05 5.56
C ALA A 195 25.99 5.24 4.96
N HIS A 196 26.79 4.56 5.76
CA HIS A 196 27.96 3.77 5.37
C HIS A 196 27.84 2.26 5.66
N GLU A 197 26.69 1.77 6.17
CA GLU A 197 26.53 0.34 6.51
C GLU A 197 25.40 -0.35 5.73
N THR A 198 24.94 0.22 4.62
CA THR A 198 23.79 -0.31 3.86
C THR A 198 24.09 -1.53 3.00
N ASP A 199 25.33 -2.03 2.92
CA ASP A 199 25.69 -3.12 2.00
C ASP A 199 25.65 -4.53 2.62
N SER A 200 25.30 -4.73 3.89
CA SER A 200 25.44 -6.05 4.51
C SER A 200 24.20 -6.66 5.18
N TYR A 201 23.01 -6.06 5.13
CA TYR A 201 21.82 -6.57 5.84
C TYR A 201 20.54 -6.62 4.98
N LEU A 202 20.65 -7.13 3.76
CA LEU A 202 19.49 -7.62 3.01
C LEU A 202 19.56 -9.14 2.94
N VAL A 203 19.05 -9.81 3.95
CA VAL A 203 18.71 -11.24 3.90
C VAL A 203 17.23 -11.38 4.14
#